data_eacea23b3a1fea593cdcef897f832482
#
_entry.id   eacea23b3a1fea593cdcef897f832482
#
_cell.length_a   1.000
_cell.length_b   1.000
_cell.length_c   1.000
_cell.angle_alpha   90.00
_cell.angle_beta   90.00
_cell.angle_gamma   90.00
#
_symmetry.space_group_name_H-M   'P 1'
#
loop_
_entity.id
_entity.type
_entity.pdbx_description
1 polymer ?
#
loop_
_entity_poly.entity_id
_entity_poly.type
_entity_poly.pdbx_seq_one_letter_code
_entity_poly.pdbx_strand_id
1 'polypeptide(L)'
;MTFRVLVLVVGAASSAVFPARAQKRGSVEVGAFAAYLNADNSLVIGNALGFGGRLGVNALPFLAVEVDVASASKDGAKHRPLHVWLVYDVPAVSRAQVFAGIGFVRNKYTGTYDATDSGVAGQVGVRQRFGKVLAVRLDGHADFMPSSANKSYLVSYNGNWGLGIGVSALLNR
;
A
#
# COMPACT_ATOMS: atom_id res chain seq x y z
N MET A 1 8.19 -27.72 -9.29
CA MET A 1 8.29 -26.43 -9.97
C MET A 1 8.96 -25.45 -9.02
N THR A 2 10.23 -25.13 -9.27
CA THR A 2 11.10 -24.36 -8.37
C THR A 2 10.85 -22.88 -8.55
N PHE A 3 10.29 -22.21 -7.56
CA PHE A 3 10.14 -20.76 -7.52
C PHE A 3 11.52 -20.11 -7.33
N ARG A 4 12.05 -19.51 -8.37
CA ARG A 4 13.21 -18.62 -8.28
C ARG A 4 12.70 -17.23 -7.85
N VAL A 5 12.88 -16.92 -6.58
CA VAL A 5 12.67 -15.57 -6.07
C VAL A 5 13.77 -14.68 -6.66
N LEU A 6 13.40 -13.81 -7.57
CA LEU A 6 14.27 -12.77 -8.10
C LEU A 6 14.36 -11.64 -7.08
N VAL A 7 15.38 -11.69 -6.24
CA VAL A 7 15.73 -10.56 -5.36
C VAL A 7 16.41 -9.50 -6.21
N LEU A 8 15.67 -8.49 -6.61
CA LEU A 8 16.23 -7.32 -7.28
C LEU A 8 16.87 -6.42 -6.21
N VAL A 9 18.19 -6.56 -6.02
CA VAL A 9 18.98 -5.63 -5.23
C VAL A 9 19.07 -4.33 -6.03
N VAL A 10 18.28 -3.33 -5.64
CA VAL A 10 18.42 -1.97 -6.15
C VAL A 10 19.71 -1.40 -5.60
N GLY A 11 20.70 -1.30 -6.48
CA GLY A 11 22.03 -0.77 -6.18
C GLY A 11 21.96 0.63 -5.57
N ALA A 12 22.70 0.80 -4.51
CA ALA A 12 22.85 2.04 -3.77
C ALA A 12 23.43 3.15 -4.65
N ALA A 13 22.58 4.11 -5.01
CA ALA A 13 23.06 5.40 -5.52
C ALA A 13 23.73 6.14 -4.36
N SER A 14 24.98 6.48 -4.54
CA SER A 14 25.85 7.19 -3.62
C SER A 14 25.19 8.41 -2.98
N SER A 15 25.00 8.32 -1.68
CA SER A 15 24.28 9.24 -0.83
C SER A 15 25.19 10.38 -0.36
N ALA A 16 24.91 11.59 -0.81
CA ALA A 16 25.25 12.75 -0.01
C ALA A 16 24.44 12.66 1.29
N VAL A 17 25.12 12.53 2.41
CA VAL A 17 24.54 12.41 3.75
C VAL A 17 23.94 13.78 4.12
N PHE A 18 22.64 13.95 3.90
CA PHE A 18 21.89 15.04 4.48
C PHE A 18 21.07 14.47 5.65
N PRO A 19 21.03 15.17 6.80
CA PRO A 19 20.25 14.68 7.94
C PRO A 19 18.78 14.50 7.52
N ALA A 20 18.27 13.29 7.69
CA ALA A 20 16.87 13.01 7.47
C ALA A 20 16.06 13.79 8.49
N ARG A 21 15.41 14.86 8.05
CA ARG A 21 14.44 15.55 8.90
C ARG A 21 13.22 14.66 9.02
N ALA A 22 12.91 14.26 10.24
CA ALA A 22 11.61 13.70 10.58
C ALA A 22 10.50 14.61 10.01
N GLN A 23 9.39 14.04 9.58
CA GLN A 23 8.27 14.84 9.08
C GLN A 23 7.76 15.73 10.21
N LYS A 24 7.38 16.96 9.88
CA LYS A 24 6.79 17.87 10.86
C LYS A 24 5.42 17.33 11.26
N ARG A 25 5.10 17.40 12.54
CA ARG A 25 3.74 17.12 13.03
C ARG A 25 2.72 17.98 12.26
N GLY A 26 1.63 17.36 11.81
CA GLY A 26 0.59 18.02 11.01
C GLY A 26 0.93 18.19 9.53
N SER A 27 2.07 17.65 9.03
CA SER A 27 2.32 17.62 7.60
C SER A 27 1.37 16.65 6.92
N VAL A 28 0.92 17.02 5.72
CA VAL A 28 -0.03 16.26 4.92
C VAL A 28 0.68 15.70 3.70
N GLU A 29 0.41 14.46 3.37
CA GLU A 29 0.84 13.79 2.14
C GLU A 29 -0.37 13.46 1.29
N VAL A 30 -0.35 13.88 0.02
CA VAL A 30 -1.35 13.52 -0.98
C VAL A 30 -0.65 12.84 -2.13
N GLY A 31 -1.10 11.65 -2.51
CA GLY A 31 -0.42 10.85 -3.53
C GLY A 31 -1.36 10.10 -4.45
N ALA A 32 -0.80 9.71 -5.60
CA ALA A 32 -1.41 8.77 -6.53
C ALA A 32 -0.44 7.64 -6.81
N PHE A 33 -0.96 6.44 -7.06
CA PHE A 33 -0.13 5.26 -7.28
C PHE A 33 -0.75 4.30 -8.31
N ALA A 34 0.11 3.59 -9.02
CA ALA A 34 -0.25 2.37 -9.74
C ALA A 34 -0.16 1.20 -8.76
N ALA A 35 -1.10 0.28 -8.85
CA ALA A 35 -1.20 -0.89 -7.98
C ALA A 35 -1.22 -2.17 -8.80
N TYR A 36 -0.45 -3.16 -8.37
CA TYR A 36 -0.64 -4.55 -8.73
C TYR A 36 -1.33 -5.24 -7.56
N LEU A 37 -2.53 -5.72 -7.77
CA LEU A 37 -3.33 -6.40 -6.76
C LEU A 37 -3.41 -7.89 -7.12
N ASN A 38 -3.06 -8.73 -6.16
CA ASN A 38 -3.23 -10.17 -6.25
C ASN A 38 -4.32 -10.56 -5.25
N ALA A 39 -5.50 -10.82 -5.77
CA ALA A 39 -6.57 -11.42 -4.99
C ALA A 39 -6.34 -12.92 -4.87
N ASP A 40 -6.86 -13.52 -3.82
CA ASP A 40 -6.82 -14.96 -3.63
C ASP A 40 -7.31 -15.70 -4.88
N ASN A 41 -6.69 -16.82 -5.22
CA ASN A 41 -7.00 -17.61 -6.42
C ASN A 41 -8.44 -18.11 -6.49
N SER A 42 -9.13 -18.10 -5.38
CA SER A 42 -10.56 -18.42 -5.29
C SER A 42 -11.47 -17.30 -5.79
N LEU A 43 -10.91 -16.09 -5.96
CA LEU A 43 -11.62 -14.95 -6.50
C LEU A 43 -11.38 -14.85 -8.01
N VAL A 44 -12.45 -14.68 -8.78
CA VAL A 44 -12.40 -14.64 -10.26
C VAL A 44 -11.45 -13.56 -10.78
N ILE A 45 -11.27 -12.47 -10.05
CA ILE A 45 -10.42 -11.35 -10.48
C ILE A 45 -8.92 -11.73 -10.53
N GLY A 46 -8.46 -12.68 -9.69
CA GLY A 46 -7.05 -13.09 -9.64
C GLY A 46 -6.11 -11.87 -9.54
N ASN A 47 -5.17 -11.78 -10.49
CA ASN A 47 -4.19 -10.69 -10.55
C ASN A 47 -4.69 -9.55 -11.44
N ALA A 48 -4.68 -8.32 -10.97
CA ALA A 48 -5.11 -7.16 -11.73
C ALA A 48 -4.19 -5.95 -11.50
N LEU A 49 -4.01 -5.16 -12.55
CA LEU A 49 -3.40 -3.84 -12.46
C LEU A 49 -4.49 -2.80 -12.22
N GLY A 50 -4.16 -1.80 -11.41
CA GLY A 50 -5.06 -0.73 -11.06
C GLY A 50 -4.33 0.55 -10.71
N PHE A 51 -5.07 1.50 -10.20
CA PHE A 51 -4.54 2.76 -9.71
C PHE A 51 -5.30 3.18 -8.46
N GLY A 52 -4.68 4.06 -7.69
CA GLY A 52 -5.23 4.54 -6.44
C GLY A 52 -4.77 5.92 -6.05
N GLY A 53 -5.37 6.41 -4.98
CA GLY A 53 -5.00 7.66 -4.31
C GLY A 53 -4.75 7.43 -2.84
N ARG A 54 -3.91 8.27 -2.26
CA ARG A 54 -3.52 8.23 -0.85
C ARG A 54 -3.58 9.60 -0.24
N LEU A 55 -4.05 9.67 1.00
CA LEU A 55 -4.00 10.84 1.86
C LEU A 55 -3.41 10.42 3.20
N GLY A 56 -2.37 11.11 3.66
CA GLY A 56 -1.73 10.87 4.94
C GLY A 56 -1.57 12.14 5.76
N VAL A 57 -1.63 12.01 7.07
CA VAL A 57 -1.36 13.08 8.02
C VAL A 57 -0.40 12.58 9.09
N ASN A 58 0.71 13.29 9.27
CA ASN A 58 1.67 12.96 10.33
C ASN A 58 1.15 13.43 11.70
N ALA A 59 0.70 12.49 12.50
CA ALA A 59 0.30 12.75 13.89
C ALA A 59 1.52 13.10 14.76
N LEU A 60 2.65 12.42 14.51
CA LEU A 60 3.96 12.64 15.14
C LEU A 60 5.05 12.65 14.03
N PRO A 61 6.27 13.10 14.33
CA PRO A 61 7.36 13.17 13.34
C PRO A 61 7.69 11.85 12.62
N PHE A 62 7.36 10.72 13.20
CA PHE A 62 7.62 9.38 12.66
C PHE A 62 6.37 8.49 12.63
N LEU A 63 5.19 9.05 12.92
CA LEU A 63 3.93 8.31 12.95
C LEU A 63 2.87 9.05 12.15
N ALA A 64 2.33 8.39 11.14
CA ALA A 64 1.28 8.94 10.28
C ALA A 64 0.01 8.07 10.33
N VAL A 65 -1.13 8.70 10.13
CA VAL A 65 -2.37 8.04 9.75
C VAL A 65 -2.55 8.26 8.25
N GLU A 66 -2.74 7.18 7.50
CA GLU A 66 -2.93 7.23 6.05
C GLU A 66 -4.24 6.53 5.67
N VAL A 67 -4.88 7.04 4.64
CA VAL A 67 -6.01 6.38 3.97
C VAL A 67 -5.65 6.22 2.51
N ASP A 68 -5.79 5.02 1.97
CA ASP A 68 -5.67 4.80 0.54
C ASP A 68 -6.89 4.06 -0.03
N VAL A 69 -7.17 4.36 -1.27
CA VAL A 69 -8.18 3.68 -2.06
C VAL A 69 -7.57 3.30 -3.39
N ALA A 70 -7.87 2.10 -3.87
CA ALA A 70 -7.46 1.69 -5.21
C ALA A 70 -8.63 1.10 -5.98
N SER A 71 -8.47 0.95 -7.28
CA SER A 71 -9.41 0.28 -8.15
C SER A 71 -8.64 -0.50 -9.21
N ALA A 72 -8.88 -1.80 -9.26
CA ALA A 72 -8.37 -2.68 -10.29
C ALA A 72 -9.54 -3.44 -10.95
N SER A 73 -9.42 -3.74 -12.24
CA SER A 73 -10.47 -4.44 -12.97
C SER A 73 -9.83 -5.46 -13.90
N LYS A 74 -10.45 -6.63 -14.00
CA LYS A 74 -10.04 -7.69 -14.93
C LYS A 74 -11.24 -8.60 -15.22
N ASP A 75 -11.41 -8.97 -16.47
CA ASP A 75 -12.42 -9.95 -16.94
C ASP A 75 -13.85 -9.66 -16.43
N GLY A 76 -14.24 -8.37 -16.42
CA GLY A 76 -15.55 -7.92 -15.93
C GLY A 76 -15.68 -7.82 -14.42
N ALA A 77 -14.73 -8.35 -13.65
CA ALA A 77 -14.67 -8.19 -12.21
C ALA A 77 -13.89 -6.93 -11.81
N LYS A 78 -14.27 -6.31 -10.70
CA LYS A 78 -13.64 -5.13 -10.16
C LYS A 78 -13.36 -5.31 -8.67
N HIS A 79 -12.14 -4.96 -8.26
CA HIS A 79 -11.70 -4.96 -6.86
C HIS A 79 -11.36 -3.54 -6.43
N ARG A 80 -11.94 -3.10 -5.31
CA ARG A 80 -11.75 -1.77 -4.72
C ARG A 80 -11.39 -1.90 -3.25
N PRO A 81 -10.11 -2.00 -2.90
CA PRO A 81 -9.66 -1.91 -1.53
C PRO A 81 -9.73 -0.48 -1.01
N LEU A 82 -10.11 -0.34 0.25
CA LEU A 82 -9.96 0.85 1.08
C LEU A 82 -9.14 0.43 2.30
N HIS A 83 -8.00 1.08 2.51
CA HIS A 83 -7.17 0.87 3.69
C HIS A 83 -7.14 2.11 4.57
N VAL A 84 -7.08 1.88 5.87
CA VAL A 84 -6.76 2.90 6.88
C VAL A 84 -5.56 2.39 7.66
N TRP A 85 -4.44 3.10 7.60
CA TRP A 85 -3.14 2.68 8.10
C TRP A 85 -2.68 3.53 9.28
N LEU A 86 -2.01 2.90 10.21
CA LEU A 86 -1.07 3.53 11.12
C LEU A 86 0.33 3.20 10.61
N VAL A 87 1.07 4.21 10.16
CA VAL A 87 2.37 4.07 9.50
C VAL A 87 3.47 4.62 10.39
N TYR A 88 4.47 3.80 10.63
CA TYR A 88 5.69 4.18 11.32
C TYR A 88 6.82 4.38 10.29
N ASP A 89 7.32 5.59 10.23
CA ASP A 89 8.49 5.96 9.43
C ASP A 89 9.76 5.65 10.22
N VAL A 90 10.57 4.71 9.77
CA VAL A 90 11.85 4.38 10.41
C VAL A 90 12.78 5.59 10.28
N PRO A 91 13.30 6.13 11.39
CA PRO A 91 14.25 7.22 11.33
C PRO A 91 15.47 6.83 10.49
N ALA A 92 15.69 7.54 9.40
CA ALA A 92 16.78 7.26 8.48
C ALA A 92 17.69 8.47 8.33
N VAL A 93 18.97 8.21 8.09
CA VAL A 93 20.01 9.24 7.89
C VAL A 93 20.05 9.71 6.41
N SER A 94 19.22 9.11 5.53
CA SER A 94 19.21 9.35 4.10
C SER A 94 17.89 9.96 3.61
N ARG A 95 17.84 10.36 2.33
CA ARG A 95 16.59 10.81 1.67
C ARG A 95 15.61 9.65 1.43
N ALA A 96 16.11 8.42 1.42
CA ALA A 96 15.31 7.21 1.37
C ALA A 96 14.86 6.85 2.78
N GLN A 97 13.58 6.70 2.98
CA GLN A 97 12.95 6.41 4.26
C GLN A 97 12.19 5.08 4.12
N VAL A 98 12.54 4.12 4.96
CA VAL A 98 11.78 2.88 5.12
C VAL A 98 10.59 3.15 6.03
N PHE A 99 9.48 2.53 5.77
CA PHE A 99 8.32 2.59 6.63
C PHE A 99 7.65 1.22 6.75
N ALA A 100 6.92 1.03 7.83
CA ALA A 100 6.05 -0.12 8.05
C ALA A 100 4.71 0.38 8.61
N GLY A 101 3.63 -0.33 8.33
CA GLY A 101 2.32 0.04 8.81
C GLY A 101 1.45 -1.17 9.10
N ILE A 102 0.51 -0.97 10.00
CA ILE A 102 -0.60 -1.89 10.25
C ILE A 102 -1.90 -1.12 10.03
N GLY A 103 -2.95 -1.81 9.64
CA GLY A 103 -4.18 -1.12 9.31
C GLY A 103 -5.40 -2.01 9.26
N PHE A 104 -6.50 -1.34 8.99
CA PHE A 104 -7.78 -1.94 8.65
C PHE A 104 -7.96 -1.90 7.14
N VAL A 105 -8.54 -2.96 6.58
CA VAL A 105 -8.89 -3.04 5.17
C VAL A 105 -10.36 -3.38 4.97
N ARG A 106 -10.96 -2.75 3.97
CA ARG A 106 -12.27 -3.12 3.43
C ARG A 106 -12.15 -3.32 1.93
N ASN A 107 -12.34 -4.55 1.49
CA ASN A 107 -12.31 -4.94 0.09
C ASN A 107 -13.74 -5.04 -0.46
N LYS A 108 -14.02 -4.31 -1.53
CA LYS A 108 -15.29 -4.42 -2.27
C LYS A 108 -15.01 -5.03 -3.63
N TYR A 109 -15.68 -6.14 -3.91
CA TYR A 109 -15.67 -6.84 -5.18
C TYR A 109 -17.00 -6.60 -5.87
N THR A 110 -17.00 -6.35 -7.18
CA THR A 110 -18.20 -6.16 -7.99
C THR A 110 -18.01 -6.76 -9.38
N GLY A 111 -19.08 -7.12 -10.06
CA GLY A 111 -19.07 -7.69 -11.41
C GLY A 111 -19.65 -9.09 -11.42
N THR A 112 -18.83 -10.12 -11.60
CA THR A 112 -19.30 -11.51 -11.64
C THR A 112 -19.98 -11.94 -10.34
N TYR A 113 -19.61 -11.34 -9.22
CA TYR A 113 -20.28 -11.45 -7.92
C TYR A 113 -20.06 -10.16 -7.12
N ASP A 114 -20.99 -9.84 -6.25
CA ASP A 114 -20.88 -8.70 -5.34
C ASP A 114 -20.58 -9.18 -3.93
N ALA A 115 -19.43 -8.76 -3.40
CA ALA A 115 -19.00 -9.10 -2.04
C ALA A 115 -18.28 -7.93 -1.39
N THR A 116 -18.31 -7.90 -0.07
CA THR A 116 -17.53 -6.94 0.72
C THR A 116 -16.94 -7.67 1.92
N ASP A 117 -15.63 -7.62 2.04
CA ASP A 117 -14.88 -8.21 3.15
C ASP A 117 -14.12 -7.14 3.90
N SER A 118 -13.89 -7.38 5.19
CA SER A 118 -13.13 -6.51 6.04
C SER A 118 -12.14 -7.31 6.86
N GLY A 119 -10.99 -6.73 7.12
CA GLY A 119 -9.92 -7.40 7.84
C GLY A 119 -8.85 -6.45 8.35
N VAL A 120 -7.73 -7.03 8.67
CA VAL A 120 -6.51 -6.31 9.06
C VAL A 120 -5.48 -6.42 7.96
N ALA A 121 -4.59 -5.44 7.89
CA ALA A 121 -3.57 -5.41 6.87
C ALA A 121 -2.23 -4.97 7.43
N GLY A 122 -1.14 -5.41 6.78
CA GLY A 122 0.21 -4.97 7.02
C GLY A 122 0.84 -4.41 5.75
N GLN A 123 1.66 -3.37 5.87
CA GLN A 123 2.42 -2.82 4.75
C GLN A 123 3.87 -2.55 5.13
N VAL A 124 4.75 -2.62 4.13
CA VAL A 124 6.14 -2.17 4.23
C VAL A 124 6.51 -1.46 2.93
N GLY A 125 7.43 -0.51 3.01
CA GLY A 125 7.84 0.19 1.80
C GLY A 125 9.00 1.14 2.01
N VAL A 126 9.36 1.80 0.92
CA VAL A 126 10.41 2.82 0.86
C VAL A 126 9.83 4.08 0.23
N ARG A 127 10.13 5.22 0.83
CA ARG A 127 9.79 6.55 0.34
C ARG A 127 11.08 7.30 0.03
N GLN A 128 11.31 7.66 -1.22
CA GLN A 128 12.41 8.51 -1.66
C GLN A 128 11.92 9.94 -1.86
N ARG A 129 12.51 10.89 -1.18
CA ARG A 129 12.14 12.31 -1.28
C ARG A 129 12.98 13.06 -2.31
N PHE A 130 12.32 13.88 -3.11
CA PHE A 130 12.92 14.76 -4.10
C PHE A 130 12.57 16.21 -3.76
N GLY A 131 13.56 16.94 -3.23
CA GLY A 131 13.35 18.30 -2.74
C GLY A 131 12.47 18.34 -1.47
N LYS A 132 11.63 19.39 -1.39
CA LYS A 132 10.79 19.66 -0.20
C LYS A 132 9.35 19.16 -0.35
N VAL A 133 8.89 18.93 -1.56
CA VAL A 133 7.47 18.75 -1.86
C VAL A 133 7.19 17.36 -2.45
N LEU A 134 8.12 16.80 -3.23
CA LEU A 134 7.86 15.58 -3.98
C LEU A 134 8.47 14.35 -3.29
N ALA A 135 7.75 13.24 -3.31
CA ALA A 135 8.26 11.93 -2.94
C ALA A 135 7.81 10.86 -3.95
N VAL A 136 8.65 9.87 -4.18
CA VAL A 136 8.31 8.61 -4.86
C VAL A 136 8.26 7.53 -3.80
N ARG A 137 7.27 6.64 -3.89
CA ARG A 137 7.05 5.57 -2.93
C ARG A 137 6.89 4.24 -3.65
N LEU A 138 7.50 3.21 -3.09
CA LEU A 138 7.30 1.81 -3.43
C LEU A 138 6.86 1.09 -2.17
N ASP A 139 5.76 0.38 -2.22
CA ASP A 139 5.23 -0.37 -1.09
C ASP A 139 4.64 -1.72 -1.48
N GLY A 140 4.63 -2.64 -0.52
CA GLY A 140 3.92 -3.89 -0.58
C GLY A 140 3.02 -4.03 0.64
N HIS A 141 1.85 -4.64 0.45
CA HIS A 141 0.92 -4.91 1.53
C HIS A 141 0.36 -6.32 1.44
N ALA A 142 -0.10 -6.81 2.56
CA ALA A 142 -0.86 -8.05 2.69
C ALA A 142 -2.08 -7.80 3.57
N ASP A 143 -3.23 -8.29 3.11
CA ASP A 143 -4.51 -8.20 3.78
C ASP A 143 -4.88 -9.57 4.36
N PHE A 144 -5.36 -9.60 5.57
CA PHE A 144 -5.88 -10.79 6.22
C PHE A 144 -7.36 -10.61 6.54
N MET A 145 -8.20 -11.50 5.97
CA MET A 145 -9.66 -11.50 6.16
C MET A 145 -10.05 -12.71 7.01
N PRO A 146 -10.33 -12.54 8.30
CA PRO A 146 -10.68 -13.67 9.19
C PRO A 146 -12.03 -14.31 8.84
N SER A 147 -12.90 -13.60 8.12
CA SER A 147 -14.16 -14.15 7.65
C SER A 147 -14.52 -13.56 6.30
N SER A 148 -14.51 -14.39 5.24
CA SER A 148 -15.01 -13.95 3.94
C SER A 148 -16.52 -13.77 3.98
N ALA A 149 -17.04 -12.70 3.36
CA ALA A 149 -18.47 -12.44 3.25
C ALA A 149 -19.19 -13.50 2.42
N ASN A 150 -18.48 -14.27 1.63
CA ASN A 150 -19.06 -15.24 0.72
C ASN A 150 -18.91 -16.70 1.21
N LYS A 151 -19.63 -17.02 2.28
CA LYS A 151 -19.73 -18.39 2.81
C LYS A 151 -20.40 -19.38 1.85
N SER A 152 -21.03 -18.91 0.78
CA SER A 152 -21.77 -19.76 -0.17
C SER A 152 -20.88 -20.50 -1.17
N TYR A 153 -19.69 -19.97 -1.41
CA TYR A 153 -18.73 -20.66 -2.25
C TYR A 153 -17.71 -21.29 -1.33
N LEU A 154 -17.80 -22.47 -0.90
CA LEU A 154 -16.88 -23.35 -0.14
C LEU A 154 -15.37 -23.01 -0.20
N VAL A 155 -15.06 -21.75 -0.35
CA VAL A 155 -13.75 -21.20 -0.60
C VAL A 155 -13.30 -20.43 0.64
N SER A 156 -12.38 -21.02 1.34
CA SER A 156 -11.65 -20.39 2.42
C SER A 156 -10.51 -19.57 1.82
N TYR A 157 -10.75 -18.30 1.49
CA TYR A 157 -9.64 -17.41 1.22
C TYR A 157 -9.29 -16.61 2.45
N ASN A 158 -8.00 -16.40 2.66
CA ASN A 158 -7.49 -15.80 3.87
C ASN A 158 -6.89 -14.40 3.65
N GLY A 159 -6.71 -13.96 2.42
CA GLY A 159 -6.17 -12.64 2.18
C GLY A 159 -5.73 -12.34 0.76
N ASN A 160 -5.46 -11.07 0.55
CA ASN A 160 -4.90 -10.53 -0.68
C ASN A 160 -3.50 -9.99 -0.41
N TRP A 161 -2.76 -9.72 -1.46
CA TRP A 161 -1.55 -8.92 -1.37
C TRP A 161 -1.43 -7.99 -2.57
N GLY A 162 -0.65 -6.94 -2.43
CA GLY A 162 -0.44 -6.01 -3.52
C GLY A 162 0.90 -5.30 -3.44
N LEU A 163 1.28 -4.71 -4.57
CA LEU A 163 2.43 -3.85 -4.71
C LEU A 163 1.97 -2.50 -5.25
N GLY A 164 2.54 -1.42 -4.73
CA GLY A 164 2.25 -0.06 -5.14
C GLY A 164 3.51 0.69 -5.52
N ILE A 165 3.44 1.46 -6.61
CA ILE A 165 4.43 2.48 -6.95
C ILE A 165 3.71 3.80 -7.21
N GLY A 166 4.15 4.87 -6.55
CA GLY A 166 3.44 6.14 -6.64
C GLY A 166 4.29 7.36 -6.41
N VAL A 167 3.65 8.49 -6.62
CA VAL A 167 4.19 9.82 -6.36
C VAL A 167 3.30 10.56 -5.37
N SER A 168 3.90 11.36 -4.51
CA SER A 168 3.18 12.11 -3.48
C SER A 168 3.69 13.55 -3.40
N ALA A 169 2.78 14.47 -3.10
CA ALA A 169 3.09 15.82 -2.67
C ALA A 169 3.04 15.91 -1.14
N LEU A 170 4.07 16.53 -0.56
CA LEU A 170 4.20 16.77 0.88
C LEU A 170 3.87 18.24 1.15
N LEU A 171 2.81 18.48 1.92
CA LEU A 171 2.30 19.82 2.25
C LEU A 171 2.59 20.15 3.71
N ASN A 172 2.69 21.44 4.02
CA ASN A 172 2.87 21.99 5.40
C ASN A 172 4.11 21.42 6.13
N ARG A 173 5.24 21.43 5.47
CA ARG A 173 6.50 20.88 5.97
C ARG A 173 7.33 21.89 6.78
#